data_d93f70f7a8500965687f2c813cc991bc
#
_entry.id   d93f70f7a8500965687f2c813cc991bc
#
_cell.length_a   1.000
_cell.length_b   1.000
_cell.length_c   1.000
_cell.angle_alpha   90.00
_cell.angle_beta   90.00
_cell.angle_gamma   90.00
#
_symmetry.space_group_name_H-M   'P 1'
#
loop_
_entity.id
_entity.type
_entity.pdbx_description
1 polymer ?
#
loop_
_entity_poly.entity_id
_entity_poly.type
_entity_poly.pdbx_seq_one_letter_code
_entity_poly.pdbx_strand_id
1 'polypeptide(L)'
;TTVRLHTGDPCIYGAIREQMDILDEKNIAYDYCPGVSAFCGAASALNLEYTLPDISQSVIITRMEGRTPVPSKESIQSFAAHQATMVVFLSTGMLEELSRRLIEGGYTADTPAAIVYKATWPEQKTFVCTVGTLAKTAAENNITKTALMIIGDTVAADRKSVV
;
A
#
# COMPACT_ATOMS: atom_id res chain seq x y z
N THR A 1 -0.69 13.89 31.10
CA THR A 1 -0.39 13.73 29.65
C THR A 1 -0.95 12.41 29.18
N THR A 2 -1.76 12.43 28.12
CA THR A 2 -2.30 11.23 27.47
C THR A 2 -1.57 11.02 26.16
N VAL A 3 -1.14 9.79 25.88
CA VAL A 3 -0.48 9.42 24.63
C VAL A 3 -1.34 8.37 23.92
N ARG A 4 -1.69 8.64 22.66
CA ARG A 4 -2.31 7.65 21.81
C ARG A 4 -1.28 7.05 20.88
N LEU A 5 -1.07 5.73 20.96
CA LEU A 5 -0.17 5.00 20.09
C LEU A 5 -0.87 4.58 18.80
N HIS A 6 -0.15 4.69 17.70
CA HIS A 6 -0.54 4.23 16.38
C HIS A 6 0.50 3.26 15.84
N THR A 7 0.12 2.42 14.89
CA THR A 7 1.03 1.62 14.08
C THR A 7 1.36 2.37 12.80
N GLY A 8 2.62 2.39 12.41
CA GLY A 8 3.07 3.17 11.24
C GLY A 8 3.02 4.67 11.48
N ASP A 9 2.64 5.44 10.47
CA ASP A 9 2.41 6.88 10.58
C ASP A 9 0.90 7.17 10.55
N PRO A 10 0.36 7.88 11.53
CA PRO A 10 -1.07 8.18 11.60
C PRO A 10 -1.59 9.08 10.47
N CYS A 11 -0.72 9.77 9.72
CA CYS A 11 -1.14 10.61 8.58
C CYS A 11 -1.71 9.81 7.41
N ILE A 12 -1.43 8.50 7.33
CA ILE A 12 -1.92 7.62 6.27
C ILE A 12 -2.90 6.61 6.85
N TYR A 13 -4.20 6.83 6.59
CA TYR A 13 -5.31 5.98 7.05
C TYR A 13 -5.41 5.80 8.57
N GLY A 14 -4.84 6.73 9.33
CA GLY A 14 -4.79 6.67 10.80
C GLY A 14 -6.07 7.11 11.51
N ALA A 15 -7.06 7.65 10.78
CA ALA A 15 -8.32 8.18 11.33
C ALA A 15 -8.11 9.13 12.53
N ILE A 16 -7.14 10.05 12.37
CA ILE A 16 -6.79 11.01 13.43
C ILE A 16 -7.53 12.34 13.30
N ARG A 17 -8.06 12.66 12.11
CA ARG A 17 -8.70 13.95 11.87
C ARG A 17 -9.90 14.17 12.79
N GLU A 18 -10.77 13.18 12.90
CA GLU A 18 -11.96 13.25 13.75
C GLU A 18 -11.60 13.44 15.24
N GLN A 19 -10.45 12.94 15.67
CA GLN A 19 -9.98 13.12 17.03
C GLN A 19 -9.42 14.52 17.25
N MET A 20 -8.66 15.03 16.28
CA MET A 20 -8.16 16.40 16.32
C MET A 20 -9.32 17.40 16.36
N ASP A 21 -10.36 17.20 15.54
CA ASP A 21 -11.55 18.04 15.53
C ASP A 21 -12.22 18.09 16.91
N ILE A 22 -12.38 16.96 17.60
CA ILE A 22 -12.96 16.89 18.95
C ILE A 22 -12.05 17.58 19.99
N LEU A 23 -10.73 17.46 19.85
CA LEU A 23 -9.79 18.12 20.75
C LEU A 23 -9.82 19.65 20.55
N ASP A 24 -9.91 20.10 19.29
CA ASP A 24 -10.05 21.51 18.94
C ASP A 24 -11.34 22.10 19.51
N GLU A 25 -12.48 21.41 19.37
CA GLU A 25 -13.77 21.81 19.94
C GLU A 25 -13.69 21.98 21.47
N LYS A 26 -12.88 21.17 22.12
CA LYS A 26 -12.68 21.20 23.58
C LYS A 26 -11.54 22.12 24.04
N ASN A 27 -10.88 22.81 23.11
CA ASN A 27 -9.69 23.63 23.37
C ASN A 27 -8.59 22.85 24.14
N ILE A 28 -8.38 21.58 23.76
CA ILE A 28 -7.33 20.70 24.28
C ILE A 28 -6.16 20.74 23.33
N ALA A 29 -5.01 21.24 23.77
CA ALA A 29 -3.78 21.22 22.97
C ALA A 29 -3.28 19.80 22.77
N TYR A 30 -2.78 19.52 21.56
CA TYR A 30 -2.20 18.23 21.20
C TYR A 30 -1.01 18.42 20.25
N ASP A 31 -0.13 17.46 20.27
CA ASP A 31 1.00 17.36 19.35
C ASP A 31 0.89 16.04 18.55
N TYR A 32 1.39 16.08 17.33
CA TYR A 32 1.49 14.94 16.45
C TYR A 32 2.97 14.56 16.26
N CYS A 33 3.29 13.31 16.59
CA CYS A 33 4.63 12.75 16.36
C CYS A 33 4.59 11.85 15.12
N PRO A 34 5.37 12.13 14.06
CA PRO A 34 5.40 11.29 12.87
C PRO A 34 6.01 9.92 13.17
N GLY A 35 5.60 8.94 12.39
CA GLY A 35 6.12 7.57 12.45
C GLY A 35 6.61 7.09 11.08
N VAL A 36 6.97 5.80 11.01
CA VAL A 36 7.34 5.15 9.75
C VAL A 36 6.14 4.37 9.24
N SER A 37 5.56 4.81 8.12
CA SER A 37 4.40 4.13 7.54
C SER A 37 4.74 2.73 7.05
N ALA A 38 3.75 1.84 7.08
CA ALA A 38 3.87 0.46 6.67
C ALA A 38 4.39 0.28 5.22
N PHE A 39 4.16 1.25 4.32
CA PHE A 39 4.71 1.15 2.97
C PHE A 39 6.24 1.27 2.96
N CYS A 40 6.84 2.07 3.83
CA CYS A 40 8.29 2.14 3.99
C CYS A 40 8.84 0.81 4.54
N GLY A 41 8.15 0.21 5.53
CA GLY A 41 8.50 -1.11 6.05
C GLY A 41 8.39 -2.20 4.98
N ALA A 42 7.40 -2.12 4.10
CA ALA A 42 7.23 -3.06 2.99
C ALA A 42 8.36 -2.94 1.95
N ALA A 43 8.78 -1.71 1.61
CA ALA A 43 9.93 -1.49 0.74
C ALA A 43 11.21 -2.09 1.35
N SER A 44 11.44 -1.86 2.64
CA SER A 44 12.57 -2.43 3.37
C SER A 44 12.56 -3.97 3.35
N ALA A 45 11.40 -4.59 3.55
CA ALA A 45 11.24 -6.05 3.51
C ALA A 45 11.58 -6.66 2.14
N LEU A 46 11.38 -5.91 1.06
CA LEU A 46 11.69 -6.30 -0.31
C LEU A 46 13.08 -5.84 -0.78
N ASN A 47 13.79 -5.01 -0.01
CA ASN A 47 14.97 -4.25 -0.42
C ASN A 47 14.70 -3.46 -1.72
N LEU A 48 13.56 -2.78 -1.77
CA LEU A 48 13.02 -2.10 -2.94
C LEU A 48 13.12 -0.59 -2.76
N GLU A 49 13.51 0.12 -3.81
CA GLU A 49 13.24 1.54 -3.97
C GLU A 49 12.03 1.71 -4.89
N TYR A 50 11.03 2.47 -4.45
CA TYR A 50 9.80 2.68 -5.21
C TYR A 50 9.96 3.57 -6.43
N THR A 51 11.01 4.40 -6.43
CA THR A 51 11.27 5.41 -7.46
C THR A 51 12.60 5.12 -8.14
N LEU A 52 12.54 4.51 -9.32
CA LEU A 52 13.72 4.16 -10.09
C LEU A 52 13.78 4.98 -11.38
N PRO A 53 14.96 5.53 -11.77
CA PRO A 53 15.14 6.18 -13.06
C PRO A 53 14.66 5.27 -14.21
N ASP A 54 14.00 5.87 -15.19
CA ASP A 54 13.49 5.24 -16.40
C ASP A 54 12.41 4.14 -16.21
N ILE A 55 12.05 3.83 -14.94
CA ILE A 55 11.03 2.83 -14.61
C ILE A 55 9.79 3.50 -14.03
N SER A 56 9.92 4.12 -12.87
CA SER A 56 8.84 4.87 -12.22
C SER A 56 9.41 5.93 -11.30
N GLN A 57 8.96 7.16 -11.41
CA GLN A 57 9.36 8.28 -10.54
C GLN A 57 8.24 8.72 -9.61
N SER A 58 7.13 7.98 -9.58
CA SER A 58 5.96 8.31 -8.78
C SER A 58 5.51 7.10 -7.97
N VAL A 59 5.00 7.37 -6.77
CA VAL A 59 4.39 6.36 -5.90
C VAL A 59 2.95 6.78 -5.60
N ILE A 60 2.00 5.93 -5.96
CA ILE A 60 0.60 6.13 -5.68
C ILE A 60 0.22 5.26 -4.48
N ILE A 61 -0.07 5.91 -3.35
CA ILE A 61 -0.56 5.24 -2.15
C ILE A 61 -2.08 5.32 -2.16
N THR A 62 -2.76 4.18 -2.17
CA THR A 62 -4.21 4.13 -2.26
C THR A 62 -4.78 2.91 -1.55
N ARG A 63 -6.10 2.75 -1.62
CA ARG A 63 -6.85 1.58 -1.14
C ARG A 63 -8.03 1.27 -2.05
N MET A 64 -8.53 0.07 -1.98
CA MET A 64 -9.85 -0.24 -2.54
C MET A 64 -10.95 0.45 -1.72
N GLU A 65 -12.03 0.79 -2.37
CA GLU A 65 -13.26 1.16 -1.65
C GLU A 65 -13.77 -0.03 -0.83
N GLY A 66 -14.22 0.26 0.38
CA GLY A 66 -14.79 -0.71 1.29
C GLY A 66 -16.04 -0.12 1.94
N ARG A 67 -16.09 -0.12 3.27
CA ARG A 67 -17.19 0.53 4.00
C ARG A 67 -17.26 2.03 3.78
N THR A 68 -16.11 2.67 3.55
CA THR A 68 -16.02 4.07 3.18
C THR A 68 -15.75 4.18 1.69
N PRO A 69 -16.47 5.07 0.97
CA PRO A 69 -16.26 5.26 -0.46
C PRO A 69 -14.89 5.85 -0.76
N VAL A 70 -14.46 5.69 -2.01
CA VAL A 70 -13.32 6.38 -2.60
C VAL A 70 -13.87 7.28 -3.72
N PRO A 71 -13.41 8.53 -3.86
CA PRO A 71 -13.82 9.38 -4.97
C PRO A 71 -13.59 8.68 -6.31
N SER A 72 -14.52 8.80 -7.27
CA SER A 72 -14.44 8.10 -8.54
C SER A 72 -13.15 8.38 -9.34
N LYS A 73 -12.65 9.63 -9.24
CA LYS A 73 -11.36 10.03 -9.84
C LYS A 73 -10.14 9.35 -9.19
N GLU A 74 -10.30 8.76 -8.01
CA GLU A 74 -9.27 8.05 -7.24
C GLU A 74 -9.51 6.54 -7.25
N SER A 75 -10.29 6.04 -8.20
CA SER A 75 -10.49 4.61 -8.41
C SER A 75 -9.17 3.92 -8.76
N ILE A 76 -9.08 2.63 -8.46
CA ILE A 76 -7.91 1.82 -8.85
C ILE A 76 -7.66 1.91 -10.35
N GLN A 77 -8.70 1.89 -11.18
CA GLN A 77 -8.57 2.00 -12.64
C GLN A 77 -7.98 3.36 -13.06
N SER A 78 -8.43 4.46 -12.44
CA SER A 78 -7.89 5.79 -12.74
C SER A 78 -6.42 5.90 -12.39
N PHE A 79 -6.00 5.37 -11.26
CA PHE A 79 -4.59 5.38 -10.86
C PHE A 79 -3.75 4.40 -11.67
N ALA A 80 -4.27 3.24 -12.03
CA ALA A 80 -3.58 2.24 -12.83
C ALA A 80 -3.22 2.77 -14.23
N ALA A 81 -3.98 3.71 -14.79
CA ALA A 81 -3.69 4.35 -16.06
C ALA A 81 -2.34 5.08 -16.10
N HIS A 82 -1.81 5.48 -14.94
CA HIS A 82 -0.48 6.10 -14.85
C HIS A 82 0.67 5.10 -14.92
N GLN A 83 0.41 3.81 -14.69
CA GLN A 83 1.42 2.73 -14.67
C GLN A 83 2.62 3.03 -13.74
N ALA A 84 2.39 3.86 -12.74
CA ALA A 84 3.37 4.21 -11.72
C ALA A 84 3.50 3.10 -10.67
N THR A 85 4.48 3.15 -9.79
CA THR A 85 4.50 2.27 -8.63
C THR A 85 3.28 2.53 -7.75
N MET A 86 2.48 1.50 -7.48
CA MET A 86 1.32 1.61 -6.59
C MET A 86 1.51 0.80 -5.31
N VAL A 87 1.10 1.37 -4.18
CA VAL A 87 1.02 0.70 -2.88
C VAL A 87 -0.42 0.71 -2.41
N VAL A 88 -1.02 -0.47 -2.31
CA VAL A 88 -2.44 -0.63 -2.01
C VAL A 88 -2.61 -1.14 -0.58
N PHE A 89 -3.25 -0.30 0.25
CA PHE A 89 -3.55 -0.57 1.65
C PHE A 89 -4.94 -1.22 1.82
N LEU A 90 -5.18 -1.84 2.96
CA LEU A 90 -6.51 -2.25 3.46
C LEU A 90 -7.35 -3.10 2.50
N SER A 91 -6.73 -3.78 1.53
CA SER A 91 -7.43 -4.42 0.42
C SER A 91 -7.18 -5.92 0.30
N THR A 92 -6.58 -6.54 1.32
CA THR A 92 -6.18 -7.97 1.30
C THR A 92 -7.35 -8.93 1.04
N GLY A 93 -8.56 -8.57 1.46
CA GLY A 93 -9.77 -9.38 1.23
C GLY A 93 -10.41 -9.22 -0.15
N MET A 94 -9.83 -8.40 -1.05
CA MET A 94 -10.42 -8.01 -2.34
C MET A 94 -9.43 -8.17 -3.49
N LEU A 95 -8.50 -9.12 -3.42
CA LEU A 95 -7.38 -9.22 -4.37
C LEU A 95 -7.80 -9.61 -5.77
N GLU A 96 -8.84 -10.43 -5.94
CA GLU A 96 -9.39 -10.76 -7.27
C GLU A 96 -9.92 -9.50 -7.96
N GLU A 97 -10.72 -8.74 -7.22
CA GLU A 97 -11.27 -7.48 -7.71
C GLU A 97 -10.19 -6.42 -7.93
N LEU A 98 -9.18 -6.36 -7.04
CA LEU A 98 -8.03 -5.48 -7.22
C LEU A 98 -7.29 -5.81 -8.53
N SER A 99 -6.96 -7.08 -8.77
CA SER A 99 -6.29 -7.52 -10.00
C SER A 99 -7.09 -7.15 -11.24
N ARG A 100 -8.40 -7.40 -11.23
CA ARG A 100 -9.30 -7.02 -12.33
C ARG A 100 -9.26 -5.52 -12.62
N ARG A 101 -9.39 -4.69 -11.60
CA ARG A 101 -9.40 -3.23 -11.74
C ARG A 101 -8.05 -2.68 -12.19
N LEU A 102 -6.94 -3.26 -11.72
CA LEU A 102 -5.60 -2.89 -12.18
C LEU A 102 -5.43 -3.16 -13.68
N ILE A 103 -5.89 -4.33 -14.16
CA ILE A 103 -5.81 -4.71 -15.58
C ILE A 103 -6.73 -3.80 -16.42
N GLU A 104 -7.95 -3.54 -15.98
CA GLU A 104 -8.87 -2.62 -16.66
C GLU A 104 -8.29 -1.19 -16.76
N GLY A 105 -7.48 -0.78 -15.79
CA GLY A 105 -6.86 0.53 -15.74
C GLY A 105 -5.58 0.67 -16.56
N GLY A 106 -4.98 -0.44 -17.05
CA GLY A 106 -3.84 -0.36 -17.96
C GLY A 106 -2.63 -1.22 -17.58
N TYR A 107 -2.57 -1.83 -16.39
CA TYR A 107 -1.56 -2.85 -16.12
C TYR A 107 -1.87 -4.14 -16.88
N THR A 108 -0.86 -4.98 -17.06
CA THR A 108 -1.05 -6.33 -17.62
C THR A 108 -1.16 -7.37 -16.51
N ALA A 109 -1.65 -8.55 -16.82
CA ALA A 109 -1.66 -9.67 -15.88
C ALA A 109 -0.23 -10.05 -15.43
N ASP A 110 0.76 -9.83 -16.29
CA ASP A 110 2.18 -10.13 -16.03
C ASP A 110 2.92 -8.99 -15.32
N THR A 111 2.29 -7.83 -15.13
CA THR A 111 2.91 -6.73 -14.40
C THR A 111 3.39 -7.22 -13.04
N PRO A 112 4.66 -6.96 -12.67
CA PRO A 112 5.22 -7.38 -11.40
C PRO A 112 4.43 -6.84 -10.20
N ALA A 113 4.26 -7.67 -9.20
CA ALA A 113 3.61 -7.31 -7.95
C ALA A 113 4.26 -8.04 -6.77
N ALA A 114 4.06 -7.52 -5.58
CA ALA A 114 4.47 -8.18 -4.35
C ALA A 114 3.40 -8.05 -3.27
N ILE A 115 3.32 -9.06 -2.41
CA ILE A 115 2.54 -9.04 -1.18
C ILE A 115 3.52 -9.03 -0.01
N VAL A 116 3.42 -8.04 0.86
CA VAL A 116 4.19 -7.96 2.10
C VAL A 116 3.25 -8.11 3.29
N TYR A 117 3.33 -9.24 3.94
CA TYR A 117 2.54 -9.58 5.11
C TYR A 117 3.26 -9.18 6.37
N LYS A 118 2.58 -8.46 7.26
CA LYS A 118 3.09 -8.02 8.56
C LYS A 118 4.51 -7.41 8.48
N ALA A 119 4.72 -6.45 7.59
CA ALA A 119 6.01 -5.75 7.47
C ALA A 119 6.54 -5.32 8.84
N THR A 120 7.81 -5.60 9.12
CA THR A 120 8.54 -5.32 10.37
C THR A 120 8.14 -6.15 11.61
N TRP A 121 7.18 -7.04 11.49
CA TRP A 121 6.80 -7.96 12.56
C TRP A 121 7.65 -9.24 12.52
N PRO A 122 7.77 -10.00 13.64
CA PRO A 122 8.49 -11.29 13.65
C PRO A 122 7.98 -12.29 12.59
N GLU A 123 6.67 -12.25 12.28
CA GLU A 123 6.04 -13.12 11.30
C GLU A 123 6.03 -12.55 9.88
N GLN A 124 6.83 -11.53 9.60
CA GLN A 124 6.93 -10.93 8.27
C GLN A 124 7.18 -11.98 7.19
N LYS A 125 6.42 -11.88 6.09
CA LYS A 125 6.63 -12.67 4.87
C LYS A 125 6.49 -11.79 3.64
N THR A 126 7.26 -12.10 2.62
CA THR A 126 7.21 -11.43 1.32
C THR A 126 6.97 -12.44 0.21
N PHE A 127 6.12 -12.08 -0.75
CA PHE A 127 5.82 -12.90 -1.91
C PHE A 127 5.87 -12.03 -3.17
N VAL A 128 6.83 -12.32 -4.04
CA VAL A 128 6.88 -11.71 -5.37
C VAL A 128 5.99 -12.52 -6.30
N CYS A 129 5.13 -11.84 -7.03
CA CYS A 129 4.14 -12.43 -7.92
C CYS A 129 3.84 -11.46 -9.08
N THR A 130 2.72 -11.63 -9.75
CA THR A 130 2.22 -10.69 -10.76
C THR A 130 0.82 -10.21 -10.41
N VAL A 131 0.35 -9.16 -11.07
CA VAL A 131 -1.01 -8.65 -10.92
C VAL A 131 -2.04 -9.78 -11.10
N GLY A 132 -1.86 -10.62 -12.12
CA GLY A 132 -2.77 -11.74 -12.40
C GLY A 132 -2.73 -12.88 -11.37
N THR A 133 -1.68 -12.95 -10.55
CA THR A 133 -1.51 -14.02 -9.56
C THR A 133 -1.66 -13.57 -8.11
N LEU A 134 -1.93 -12.28 -7.86
CA LEU A 134 -2.08 -11.72 -6.50
C LEU A 134 -3.03 -12.54 -5.60
N ALA A 135 -4.25 -12.78 -6.08
CA ALA A 135 -5.27 -13.50 -5.30
C ALA A 135 -4.86 -14.95 -5.01
N LYS A 136 -4.33 -15.65 -6.03
CA LYS A 136 -3.83 -17.02 -5.89
C LYS A 136 -2.68 -17.09 -4.89
N THR A 137 -1.70 -16.20 -5.00
CA THR A 137 -0.54 -16.14 -4.10
C THR A 137 -0.97 -15.91 -2.65
N ALA A 138 -1.91 -15.01 -2.42
CA ALA A 138 -2.44 -14.78 -1.08
C ALA A 138 -3.19 -16.00 -0.50
N ALA A 139 -4.02 -16.64 -1.33
CA ALA A 139 -4.79 -17.83 -0.92
C ALA A 139 -3.87 -19.00 -0.55
N GLU A 140 -2.88 -19.33 -1.39
CA GLU A 140 -1.91 -20.40 -1.15
C GLU A 140 -1.09 -20.19 0.14
N ASN A 141 -0.91 -18.94 0.55
CA ASN A 141 -0.13 -18.58 1.72
C ASN A 141 -1.00 -18.18 2.94
N ASN A 142 -2.32 -18.35 2.85
CA ASN A 142 -3.28 -18.01 3.90
C ASN A 142 -3.22 -16.54 4.34
N ILE A 143 -2.97 -15.62 3.40
CA ILE A 143 -2.92 -14.18 3.66
C ILE A 143 -4.31 -13.59 3.46
N THR A 144 -4.98 -13.25 4.55
CA THR A 144 -6.36 -12.71 4.54
C THR A 144 -6.46 -11.28 5.07
N LYS A 145 -5.43 -10.78 5.74
CA LYS A 145 -5.37 -9.44 6.35
C LYS A 145 -3.93 -9.02 6.62
N THR A 146 -3.74 -7.76 7.01
CA THR A 146 -2.44 -7.21 7.47
C THR A 146 -1.33 -7.37 6.41
N ALA A 147 -1.67 -7.15 5.15
CA ALA A 147 -0.72 -7.16 4.05
C ALA A 147 -0.86 -5.91 3.18
N LEU A 148 0.26 -5.51 2.59
CA LEU A 148 0.34 -4.49 1.55
C LEU A 148 0.61 -5.15 0.22
N MET A 149 -0.03 -4.64 -0.82
CA MET A 149 0.24 -5.00 -2.20
C MET A 149 1.04 -3.88 -2.86
N ILE A 150 2.15 -4.24 -3.47
CA ILE A 150 3.02 -3.33 -4.22
C ILE A 150 2.96 -3.77 -5.68
N ILE A 151 2.65 -2.84 -6.57
CA ILE A 151 2.40 -3.09 -7.98
C ILE A 151 3.31 -2.20 -8.83
N GLY A 152 3.88 -2.74 -9.88
CA GLY A 152 4.64 -1.99 -10.87
C GLY A 152 6.01 -2.60 -11.16
N ASP A 153 6.62 -2.12 -12.23
CA ASP A 153 7.88 -2.67 -12.77
C ASP A 153 9.06 -2.53 -11.81
N THR A 154 8.99 -1.61 -10.85
CA THR A 154 9.99 -1.46 -9.79
C THR A 154 10.15 -2.73 -8.93
N VAL A 155 9.11 -3.57 -8.84
CA VAL A 155 9.15 -4.83 -8.07
C VAL A 155 10.10 -5.85 -8.69
N ALA A 156 10.22 -5.86 -10.01
CA ALA A 156 11.09 -6.79 -10.76
C ALA A 156 12.42 -6.16 -11.19
N ALA A 157 12.62 -4.87 -10.93
CA ALA A 157 13.86 -4.20 -11.34
C ALA A 157 15.09 -4.88 -10.74
N ASP A 158 16.04 -5.22 -11.59
CA ASP A 158 17.26 -5.92 -11.16
C ASP A 158 18.08 -5.01 -10.26
N ARG A 159 18.49 -5.54 -9.10
CA ARG A 159 19.35 -4.85 -8.14
C ARG A 159 20.72 -4.42 -8.71
N LYS A 160 21.07 -4.89 -9.90
CA LYS A 160 22.32 -4.55 -10.59
C LYS A 160 22.26 -3.27 -11.41
N SER A 161 21.08 -2.71 -11.62
CA SER A 161 20.89 -1.50 -12.44
C SER A 161 20.91 -0.18 -11.64
N VAL A 162 21.21 -0.26 -10.34
CA VAL A 162 21.32 0.93 -9.46
C VAL A 162 22.77 1.07 -9.01
N VAL A 163 23.62 1.53 -9.89
CA VAL A 163 24.96 2.06 -9.57
C VAL A 163 25.19 3.33 -10.38
#